data_c98cfb0d42156427cc445e1bfd3b6b5d
#
_entry.id   c98cfb0d42156427cc445e1bfd3b6b5d
#
_cell.length_a   1.000
_cell.length_b   1.000
_cell.length_c   1.000
_cell.angle_alpha   90.00
_cell.angle_beta   90.00
_cell.angle_gamma   90.00
#
_symmetry.space_group_name_H-M   'P 1'
#
loop_
_entity.id
_entity.type
_entity.pdbx_description
1 polymer ?
#
loop_
_entity_poly.entity_id
_entity_poly.type
_entity_poly.pdbx_seq_one_letter_code
_entity_poly.pdbx_strand_id
1 'polypeptide(L)'
;MHFAFSLISDQKSFTLIELLIVIGILAILVAAIVVTLNPAQLLAQARDSKRQQDLSALNQALNTITALDQSLFMGTSSIVYTSLPDSTTTCANWNLPSLPSGWQYHCAPTSTLQNTDGTGWIPVNFNTTGVVSLSSLPIDPVNASSSNLFYTYITGGSFKIYATMESTKYASLAATDGGTISGAFEMGSNLALGEGVFPSGWIKVPGNPTFGTSDFYVMKYAATCSDTTGAVVNTPADGNGYNNNATNCTPANNRQISSLPGGLPIVDISHTTAASYCQSIGAHLITNDEYMTIATNAANQSSNWTGGSVGSGGMYLGNANNASEYPADANDANGYAGETNKTVTNPNDERRTLFLSNGQVIWDLSGNVWENVARSVNNVGDLTTAMALPACSNASASWEFCQHGNTTAPYVSSWSSDVTQAQVAPPNISWNASQGIGMVQTYGTGGNQGTTAFARGGNWGDYGADGPFALSVWWGTDYADNNVGFRCAR
;
A
#
# COMPACT_ATOMS: atom_id res chain seq x y z
N MET A 1 32.38 84.57 6.23
CA MET A 1 31.03 84.27 6.74
C MET A 1 30.80 82.73 6.56
N HIS A 2 31.09 81.94 7.60
CA HIS A 2 30.90 80.48 7.54
C HIS A 2 29.62 80.14 8.29
N PHE A 3 28.64 79.68 7.57
CA PHE A 3 27.43 79.10 8.18
C PHE A 3 27.70 77.57 8.44
N ALA A 4 27.83 77.19 9.71
CA ALA A 4 27.85 75.81 10.15
C ALA A 4 26.39 75.33 10.30
N PHE A 5 25.95 74.43 9.43
CA PHE A 5 24.69 73.68 9.62
C PHE A 5 24.94 72.56 10.63
N SER A 6 24.43 72.67 11.83
CA SER A 6 24.37 71.63 12.81
C SER A 6 23.16 70.73 12.48
N LEU A 7 23.42 69.55 11.99
CA LEU A 7 22.45 68.48 11.90
C LEU A 7 22.28 67.85 13.29
N ILE A 8 21.25 68.28 14.01
CA ILE A 8 20.81 67.60 15.23
C ILE A 8 20.15 66.30 14.79
N SER A 9 20.87 65.19 14.89
CA SER A 9 20.29 63.86 14.74
C SER A 9 19.50 63.56 16.02
N ASP A 10 18.16 63.62 15.91
CA ASP A 10 17.27 63.19 16.99
C ASP A 10 17.32 61.67 17.06
N GLN A 11 18.25 61.14 17.78
CA GLN A 11 18.39 59.70 18.06
C GLN A 11 17.30 59.33 19.06
N LYS A 12 16.14 58.87 18.52
CA LYS A 12 15.11 58.24 19.34
C LYS A 12 15.65 56.91 19.82
N SER A 13 16.02 56.85 21.11
CA SER A 13 16.42 55.59 21.74
C SER A 13 15.17 54.68 21.91
N PHE A 14 15.27 53.47 21.46
CA PHE A 14 14.23 52.43 21.65
C PHE A 14 14.06 52.15 23.13
N THR A 15 12.84 52.10 23.59
CA THR A 15 12.51 51.66 24.95
C THR A 15 12.59 50.11 25.05
N LEU A 16 12.96 49.62 26.21
CA LEU A 16 13.05 48.21 26.49
C LEU A 16 11.70 47.50 26.25
N ILE A 17 10.62 48.19 26.52
CA ILE A 17 9.24 47.66 26.30
C ILE A 17 8.88 47.55 24.80
N GLU A 18 9.31 48.48 23.96
CA GLU A 18 9.09 48.41 22.50
C GLU A 18 9.84 47.22 21.91
N LEU A 19 11.09 46.95 22.38
CA LEU A 19 11.84 45.80 21.95
C LEU A 19 11.17 44.50 22.39
N LEU A 20 10.66 44.46 23.63
CA LEU A 20 10.04 43.23 24.20
C LEU A 20 8.72 42.90 23.45
N ILE A 21 7.93 43.92 23.09
CA ILE A 21 6.71 43.69 22.30
C ILE A 21 7.06 43.18 20.90
N VAL A 22 8.06 43.75 20.23
CA VAL A 22 8.48 43.35 18.90
C VAL A 22 8.97 41.89 18.89
N ILE A 23 9.83 41.49 19.84
CA ILE A 23 10.28 40.08 19.91
C ILE A 23 9.15 39.13 20.27
N GLY A 24 8.17 39.53 21.10
CA GLY A 24 6.97 38.75 21.40
C GLY A 24 6.12 38.50 20.16
N ILE A 25 5.86 39.53 19.36
CA ILE A 25 5.09 39.41 18.10
C ILE A 25 5.88 38.56 17.08
N LEU A 26 7.20 38.80 16.95
CA LEU A 26 8.06 38.01 16.08
C LEU A 26 8.06 36.51 16.45
N ALA A 27 8.12 36.18 17.74
CA ALA A 27 8.09 34.81 18.21
C ALA A 27 6.78 34.11 17.81
N ILE A 28 5.64 34.77 17.95
CA ILE A 28 4.33 34.24 17.55
C ILE A 28 4.26 34.05 16.03
N LEU A 29 4.73 35.00 15.26
CA LEU A 29 4.73 34.92 13.78
C LEU A 29 5.66 33.81 13.30
N VAL A 30 6.85 33.68 13.86
CA VAL A 30 7.80 32.58 13.53
C VAL A 30 7.19 31.24 13.88
N ALA A 31 6.57 31.09 15.06
CA ALA A 31 5.91 29.86 15.45
C ALA A 31 4.78 29.47 14.47
N ALA A 32 3.95 30.43 14.05
CA ALA A 32 2.88 30.22 13.08
C ALA A 32 3.44 29.79 11.71
N ILE A 33 4.52 30.43 11.24
CA ILE A 33 5.17 30.08 9.97
C ILE A 33 5.79 28.69 10.02
N VAL A 34 6.47 28.31 11.10
CA VAL A 34 7.10 26.99 11.23
C VAL A 34 6.05 25.87 11.21
N VAL A 35 4.91 26.07 11.86
CA VAL A 35 3.81 25.09 11.85
C VAL A 35 3.19 24.94 10.45
N THR A 36 3.04 26.03 9.70
CA THR A 36 2.41 26.00 8.37
C THR A 36 3.31 25.48 7.26
N LEU A 37 4.62 25.66 7.35
CA LEU A 37 5.56 25.30 6.28
C LEU A 37 6.00 23.83 6.29
N ASN A 38 5.71 23.05 7.34
CA ASN A 38 6.14 21.66 7.49
C ASN A 38 7.59 21.43 7.00
N PRO A 39 8.63 21.77 7.79
CA PRO A 39 10.03 21.72 7.34
C PRO A 39 10.47 20.34 6.87
N ALA A 40 9.88 19.26 7.45
CA ALA A 40 10.18 17.89 7.05
C ALA A 40 9.77 17.63 5.60
N GLN A 41 8.59 18.11 5.18
CA GLN A 41 8.14 18.00 3.80
C GLN A 41 8.98 18.82 2.83
N LEU A 42 9.46 20.00 3.23
CA LEU A 42 10.37 20.79 2.40
C LEU A 42 11.72 20.10 2.17
N LEU A 43 12.27 19.48 3.20
CA LEU A 43 13.50 18.69 3.09
C LEU A 43 13.28 17.44 2.21
N ALA A 44 12.15 16.75 2.37
CA ALA A 44 11.77 15.63 1.52
C ALA A 44 11.65 16.07 0.05
N GLN A 45 11.00 17.20 -0.23
CA GLN A 45 10.90 17.76 -1.58
C GLN A 45 12.27 18.11 -2.19
N ALA A 46 13.19 18.64 -1.40
CA ALA A 46 14.54 18.94 -1.86
C ALA A 46 15.31 17.67 -2.25
N ARG A 47 15.20 16.59 -1.45
CA ARG A 47 15.79 15.29 -1.76
C ARG A 47 15.15 14.64 -3.00
N ASP A 48 13.83 14.71 -3.13
CA ASP A 48 13.11 14.19 -4.31
C ASP A 48 13.50 14.95 -5.59
N SER A 49 13.66 16.26 -5.51
CA SER A 49 14.17 17.05 -6.65
C SER A 49 15.58 16.59 -7.06
N LYS A 50 16.43 16.25 -6.08
CA LYS A 50 17.76 15.68 -6.36
C LYS A 50 17.66 14.31 -7.01
N ARG A 51 16.79 13.41 -6.52
CA ARG A 51 16.52 12.09 -7.12
C ARG A 51 16.10 12.22 -8.58
N GLN A 52 15.17 13.11 -8.86
CA GLN A 52 14.71 13.35 -10.24
C GLN A 52 15.84 13.83 -11.15
N GLN A 53 16.69 14.73 -10.68
CA GLN A 53 17.86 15.19 -11.45
C GLN A 53 18.86 14.08 -11.69
N ASP A 54 19.17 13.28 -10.67
CA ASP A 54 20.12 12.19 -10.75
C ASP A 54 19.64 11.08 -11.70
N LEU A 55 18.37 10.66 -11.59
CA LEU A 55 17.80 9.68 -12.51
C LEU A 55 17.73 10.21 -13.93
N SER A 56 17.41 11.49 -14.14
CA SER A 56 17.41 12.10 -15.46
C SER A 56 18.82 12.11 -16.09
N ALA A 57 19.85 12.41 -15.31
CA ALA A 57 21.24 12.38 -15.77
C ALA A 57 21.69 10.95 -16.13
N LEU A 58 21.36 9.97 -15.29
CA LEU A 58 21.64 8.56 -15.56
C LEU A 58 20.90 8.06 -16.80
N ASN A 59 19.61 8.40 -16.94
CA ASN A 59 18.82 8.00 -18.10
C ASN A 59 19.38 8.57 -19.40
N GLN A 60 19.80 9.84 -19.42
CA GLN A 60 20.45 10.45 -20.57
C GLN A 60 21.77 9.76 -20.90
N ALA A 61 22.61 9.50 -19.89
CA ALA A 61 23.89 8.82 -20.06
C ALA A 61 23.71 7.42 -20.62
N LEU A 62 22.80 6.62 -20.06
CA LEU A 62 22.51 5.26 -20.51
C LEU A 62 21.94 5.23 -21.94
N ASN A 63 20.98 6.09 -22.27
CA ASN A 63 20.44 6.18 -23.63
C ASN A 63 21.50 6.61 -24.64
N THR A 64 22.37 7.55 -24.29
CA THR A 64 23.45 8.00 -25.19
C THR A 64 24.43 6.88 -25.46
N ILE A 65 24.90 6.18 -24.43
CA ILE A 65 25.92 5.13 -24.62
C ILE A 65 25.36 3.91 -25.34
N THR A 66 24.09 3.52 -25.08
CA THR A 66 23.42 2.41 -25.79
C THR A 66 23.16 2.75 -27.28
N ALA A 67 22.93 4.02 -27.61
CA ALA A 67 22.78 4.44 -28.98
C ALA A 67 24.10 4.42 -29.76
N LEU A 68 25.25 4.61 -29.09
CA LEU A 68 26.57 4.63 -29.66
C LEU A 68 27.19 3.24 -29.77
N ASP A 69 26.93 2.37 -28.81
CA ASP A 69 27.45 1.00 -28.77
C ASP A 69 26.36 0.03 -28.30
N GLN A 70 25.72 -0.64 -29.26
CA GLN A 70 24.68 -1.63 -29.00
C GLN A 70 25.24 -2.96 -28.43
N SER A 71 26.56 -3.17 -28.49
CA SER A 71 27.22 -4.35 -27.93
C SER A 71 27.69 -4.16 -26.50
N LEU A 72 27.48 -2.98 -25.92
CA LEU A 72 27.93 -2.64 -24.60
C LEU A 72 27.28 -3.56 -23.54
N PHE A 73 28.11 -4.03 -22.61
CA PHE A 73 27.61 -4.76 -21.45
C PHE A 73 26.81 -3.83 -20.53
N MET A 74 25.51 -4.04 -20.47
CA MET A 74 24.57 -3.26 -19.67
C MET A 74 24.32 -3.85 -18.29
N GLY A 75 24.88 -5.02 -18.00
CA GLY A 75 24.62 -5.79 -16.79
C GLY A 75 23.96 -7.13 -17.12
N THR A 76 23.78 -7.95 -16.12
CA THR A 76 23.14 -9.27 -16.23
C THR A 76 21.65 -9.16 -15.98
N SER A 77 20.84 -9.77 -16.82
CA SER A 77 19.39 -9.90 -16.59
C SER A 77 19.14 -10.68 -15.30
N SER A 78 18.02 -10.40 -14.64
CA SER A 78 17.67 -10.97 -13.33
C SER A 78 18.59 -10.55 -12.17
N ILE A 79 19.37 -9.47 -12.36
CA ILE A 79 20.09 -8.83 -11.28
C ILE A 79 19.50 -7.44 -11.03
N VAL A 80 19.29 -7.13 -9.75
CA VAL A 80 18.88 -5.83 -9.24
C VAL A 80 20.10 -5.13 -8.65
N TYR A 81 20.61 -4.15 -9.38
CA TYR A 81 21.75 -3.35 -8.95
C TYR A 81 21.27 -2.21 -8.08
N THR A 82 21.90 -1.98 -6.93
CA THR A 82 21.51 -0.94 -5.97
C THR A 82 22.64 0.02 -5.66
N SER A 83 22.30 1.28 -5.35
CA SER A 83 23.27 2.27 -4.91
C SER A 83 23.75 2.09 -3.47
N LEU A 84 23.28 1.04 -2.78
CA LEU A 84 23.72 0.72 -1.41
C LEU A 84 25.14 0.14 -1.42
N PRO A 85 26.07 0.67 -0.58
CA PRO A 85 27.39 0.13 -0.49
C PRO A 85 27.42 -1.18 0.30
N ASP A 86 28.05 -2.24 -0.25
CA ASP A 86 28.29 -3.47 0.49
C ASP A 86 29.65 -4.07 0.09
N SER A 87 30.33 -4.66 1.05
CA SER A 87 31.54 -5.44 0.81
C SER A 87 31.26 -6.79 0.11
N THR A 88 30.01 -7.26 0.20
CA THR A 88 29.53 -8.45 -0.51
C THR A 88 28.80 -8.03 -1.78
N THR A 89 29.07 -8.72 -2.89
CA THR A 89 28.37 -8.43 -4.16
C THR A 89 26.90 -8.80 -4.14
N THR A 90 26.46 -9.58 -3.16
CA THR A 90 25.07 -10.01 -3.00
C THR A 90 24.24 -9.14 -2.07
N CYS A 91 24.79 -8.01 -1.60
CA CYS A 91 24.15 -7.10 -0.64
C CYS A 91 23.75 -7.78 0.68
N ALA A 92 24.55 -8.77 1.14
CA ALA A 92 24.18 -9.62 2.27
C ALA A 92 24.13 -8.88 3.62
N ASN A 93 24.80 -7.72 3.72
CA ASN A 93 24.79 -6.89 4.94
C ASN A 93 23.57 -5.95 5.00
N TRP A 94 22.77 -5.92 3.96
CA TRP A 94 21.54 -5.15 3.91
C TRP A 94 20.33 -6.08 3.97
N ASN A 95 19.40 -5.79 4.85
CA ASN A 95 18.16 -6.55 4.92
C ASN A 95 17.19 -6.10 3.82
N LEU A 96 17.53 -6.46 2.57
CA LEU A 96 16.71 -6.13 1.41
C LEU A 96 15.56 -7.13 1.26
N PRO A 97 14.42 -6.71 0.70
CA PRO A 97 13.31 -7.60 0.41
C PRO A 97 13.74 -8.80 -0.43
N SER A 98 13.18 -9.97 -0.17
CA SER A 98 13.49 -11.17 -0.97
C SER A 98 13.02 -10.99 -2.42
N LEU A 99 13.89 -11.38 -3.35
CA LEU A 99 13.59 -11.37 -4.78
C LEU A 99 12.93 -12.67 -5.22
N PRO A 100 12.19 -12.67 -6.35
CA PRO A 100 11.69 -13.89 -6.96
C PRO A 100 12.81 -14.91 -7.24
N SER A 101 12.43 -16.19 -7.37
CA SER A 101 13.38 -17.25 -7.72
C SER A 101 14.14 -16.92 -9.00
N GLY A 102 15.45 -17.04 -8.95
CA GLY A 102 16.36 -16.70 -10.06
C GLY A 102 16.83 -15.27 -10.13
N TRP A 103 16.32 -14.37 -9.26
CA TRP A 103 16.77 -12.99 -9.14
C TRP A 103 17.74 -12.81 -7.98
N GLN A 104 18.68 -11.88 -8.11
CA GLN A 104 19.67 -11.56 -7.08
C GLN A 104 19.91 -10.05 -7.00
N TYR A 105 20.23 -9.56 -5.80
CA TYR A 105 20.77 -8.21 -5.64
C TYR A 105 22.24 -8.15 -6.00
N HIS A 106 22.68 -6.96 -6.42
CA HIS A 106 24.09 -6.65 -6.59
C HIS A 106 24.42 -5.29 -5.96
N CYS A 107 25.42 -5.28 -5.09
CA CYS A 107 25.97 -4.09 -4.47
C CYS A 107 27.45 -3.94 -4.84
N ALA A 108 27.93 -2.71 -4.86
CA ALA A 108 29.33 -2.40 -5.01
C ALA A 108 29.94 -1.98 -3.65
N PRO A 109 31.22 -2.26 -3.40
CA PRO A 109 31.90 -1.78 -2.20
C PRO A 109 32.01 -0.25 -2.21
N THR A 110 32.06 0.36 -1.03
CA THR A 110 32.13 1.82 -0.86
C THR A 110 33.26 2.45 -1.69
N SER A 111 34.37 1.75 -1.86
CA SER A 111 35.55 2.25 -2.62
C SER A 111 35.31 2.42 -4.10
N THR A 112 34.39 1.65 -4.70
CA THR A 112 34.09 1.69 -6.13
C THR A 112 32.66 2.11 -6.45
N LEU A 113 31.81 2.28 -5.42
CA LEU A 113 30.37 2.48 -5.54
C LEU A 113 29.99 3.49 -6.65
N GLN A 114 30.69 4.59 -6.72
CA GLN A 114 30.41 5.70 -7.62
C GLN A 114 31.27 5.70 -8.90
N ASN A 115 32.04 4.64 -9.16
CA ASN A 115 32.86 4.54 -10.35
C ASN A 115 32.00 4.47 -11.62
N THR A 116 32.51 5.06 -12.69
CA THR A 116 31.86 5.11 -14.01
C THR A 116 32.47 4.16 -15.04
N ASP A 117 33.43 3.35 -14.61
CA ASP A 117 34.20 2.40 -15.44
C ASP A 117 33.59 0.99 -15.53
N GLY A 118 32.40 0.80 -15.00
CA GLY A 118 31.70 -0.49 -14.91
C GLY A 118 31.95 -1.25 -13.62
N THR A 119 32.77 -0.73 -12.70
CA THR A 119 32.99 -1.29 -11.35
C THR A 119 32.08 -0.69 -10.29
N GLY A 120 31.33 0.35 -10.64
CA GLY A 120 30.38 1.01 -9.77
C GLY A 120 29.07 0.22 -9.55
N TRP A 121 28.12 0.83 -8.86
CA TRP A 121 26.82 0.18 -8.60
C TRP A 121 25.99 -0.04 -9.88
N ILE A 122 26.20 0.72 -10.96
CA ILE A 122 25.77 0.40 -12.33
C ILE A 122 26.94 -0.26 -13.06
N PRO A 123 26.80 -1.49 -13.59
CA PRO A 123 27.91 -2.25 -14.19
C PRO A 123 28.19 -1.83 -15.65
N VAL A 124 27.86 -0.61 -15.98
CA VAL A 124 28.08 -0.04 -17.33
C VAL A 124 29.33 0.79 -17.34
N ASN A 125 30.21 0.56 -18.30
CA ASN A 125 31.40 1.40 -18.48
C ASN A 125 31.05 2.64 -19.33
N PHE A 126 30.83 3.77 -18.67
CA PHE A 126 30.51 5.04 -19.34
C PHE A 126 31.70 5.71 -20.04
N ASN A 127 32.92 5.21 -19.84
CA ASN A 127 34.14 5.80 -20.39
C ASN A 127 34.49 5.27 -21.80
N THR A 128 33.80 4.22 -22.29
CA THR A 128 34.15 3.52 -23.53
C THR A 128 34.04 4.38 -24.77
N THR A 129 33.09 5.30 -24.86
CA THR A 129 32.82 6.09 -26.04
C THR A 129 33.46 7.49 -26.01
N GLY A 130 33.93 7.95 -24.87
CA GLY A 130 34.46 9.32 -24.69
C GLY A 130 33.43 10.45 -24.88
N VAL A 131 32.17 10.12 -25.12
CA VAL A 131 31.10 11.09 -25.42
C VAL A 131 30.24 11.35 -24.15
N VAL A 132 30.13 10.35 -23.30
CA VAL A 132 29.33 10.47 -22.04
C VAL A 132 30.22 11.01 -20.94
N SER A 133 29.94 12.22 -20.48
CA SER A 133 30.68 12.83 -19.35
C SER A 133 29.92 12.67 -18.05
N LEU A 134 30.07 11.52 -17.41
CA LEU A 134 29.57 11.29 -16.06
C LEU A 134 30.78 11.18 -15.09
N SER A 135 30.97 12.18 -14.24
CA SER A 135 32.13 12.23 -13.35
C SER A 135 32.08 11.18 -12.23
N SER A 136 30.87 10.82 -11.80
CA SER A 136 30.62 9.77 -10.80
C SER A 136 29.17 9.30 -10.90
N LEU A 137 28.92 8.04 -10.55
CA LEU A 137 27.55 7.56 -10.42
C LEU A 137 26.88 8.25 -9.21
N PRO A 138 25.69 8.83 -9.40
CA PRO A 138 24.95 9.40 -8.28
C PRO A 138 24.44 8.29 -7.33
N ILE A 139 24.27 8.66 -6.08
CA ILE A 139 23.66 7.82 -5.04
C ILE A 139 22.52 8.60 -4.38
N ASP A 140 21.56 7.90 -3.81
CA ASP A 140 20.43 8.53 -3.13
C ASP A 140 20.90 9.48 -2.01
N PRO A 141 20.28 10.63 -1.81
CA PRO A 141 20.64 11.56 -0.73
C PRO A 141 20.56 10.98 0.69
N VAL A 142 19.77 9.93 0.89
CA VAL A 142 19.68 9.18 2.16
C VAL A 142 20.46 7.87 2.08
N ASN A 143 20.31 7.15 0.99
CA ASN A 143 20.98 5.89 0.64
C ASN A 143 20.93 4.85 1.77
N ALA A 144 19.73 4.53 2.24
CA ALA A 144 19.49 3.63 3.35
C ALA A 144 18.41 2.59 3.03
N SER A 145 18.70 1.32 3.32
CA SER A 145 17.74 0.20 3.12
C SER A 145 16.55 0.27 4.08
N SER A 146 16.77 0.73 5.32
CA SER A 146 15.73 0.81 6.34
C SER A 146 14.56 1.74 6.00
N SER A 147 14.80 2.72 5.12
CA SER A 147 13.78 3.64 4.61
C SER A 147 13.38 3.35 3.16
N ASN A 148 13.95 2.32 2.54
CA ASN A 148 13.79 1.99 1.12
C ASN A 148 14.19 3.14 0.17
N LEU A 149 15.10 4.01 0.61
CA LEU A 149 15.56 5.20 -0.11
C LEU A 149 16.96 4.92 -0.66
N PHE A 150 17.03 4.35 -1.85
CA PHE A 150 18.24 4.08 -2.63
C PHE A 150 17.87 3.99 -4.12
N TYR A 151 18.85 4.17 -4.99
CA TYR A 151 18.63 4.01 -6.42
C TYR A 151 18.75 2.55 -6.81
N THR A 152 17.95 2.17 -7.79
CA THR A 152 17.94 0.82 -8.35
C THR A 152 18.07 0.87 -9.85
N TYR A 153 18.84 -0.06 -10.40
CA TYR A 153 19.01 -0.27 -11.84
C TYR A 153 18.74 -1.74 -12.19
N ILE A 154 17.96 -1.95 -13.24
CA ILE A 154 17.61 -3.27 -13.76
C ILE A 154 17.84 -3.27 -15.27
N THR A 155 18.35 -4.38 -15.79
CA THR A 155 18.62 -4.54 -17.22
C THR A 155 18.12 -5.89 -17.76
N GLY A 156 17.90 -5.96 -19.08
CA GLY A 156 17.46 -7.16 -19.80
C GLY A 156 17.27 -6.86 -21.29
N GLY A 157 18.33 -6.44 -21.98
CA GLY A 157 18.27 -5.95 -23.36
C GLY A 157 17.77 -4.50 -23.50
N SER A 158 17.27 -3.95 -22.44
CA SER A 158 16.82 -2.59 -22.20
C SER A 158 17.13 -2.27 -20.75
N PHE A 159 16.80 -1.06 -20.24
CA PHE A 159 17.09 -0.73 -18.86
C PHE A 159 15.95 0.04 -18.18
N LYS A 160 15.91 -0.07 -16.87
CA LYS A 160 15.09 0.73 -15.95
C LYS A 160 15.92 1.18 -14.75
N ILE A 161 15.76 2.44 -14.36
CA ILE A 161 16.28 3.02 -13.12
C ILE A 161 15.12 3.62 -12.35
N TYR A 162 15.17 3.52 -11.04
CA TYR A 162 14.11 4.11 -10.19
C TYR A 162 14.59 4.51 -8.81
N ALA A 163 13.81 5.39 -8.17
CA ALA A 163 13.98 5.84 -6.80
C ALA A 163 12.64 6.03 -6.12
N THR A 164 12.50 5.63 -4.86
CA THR A 164 11.33 5.90 -4.04
C THR A 164 11.28 7.40 -3.68
N MET A 165 10.08 8.02 -3.81
CA MET A 165 9.86 9.42 -3.46
C MET A 165 9.38 9.55 -2.02
N GLU A 166 9.82 10.61 -1.32
CA GLU A 166 9.51 10.85 0.09
C GLU A 166 8.37 11.85 0.30
N SER A 167 8.23 12.82 -0.60
CA SER A 167 7.29 13.92 -0.40
C SER A 167 5.96 13.69 -1.10
N THR A 168 4.89 14.16 -0.51
CA THR A 168 3.55 14.12 -1.12
C THR A 168 3.49 14.84 -2.47
N LYS A 169 4.30 15.89 -2.66
CA LYS A 169 4.37 16.63 -3.93
C LYS A 169 4.88 15.75 -5.08
N TYR A 170 5.90 14.96 -4.85
CA TYR A 170 6.52 14.13 -5.89
C TYR A 170 5.93 12.72 -5.98
N ALA A 171 5.13 12.30 -5.00
CA ALA A 171 4.37 11.05 -5.07
C ALA A 171 3.42 11.01 -6.28
N SER A 172 2.83 12.15 -6.67
CA SER A 172 1.99 12.26 -7.87
C SER A 172 2.77 12.06 -9.18
N LEU A 173 4.06 12.44 -9.23
CA LEU A 173 4.91 12.19 -10.39
C LEU A 173 5.21 10.70 -10.55
N ALA A 174 5.49 10.01 -9.44
CA ALA A 174 5.67 8.57 -9.42
C ALA A 174 4.42 7.79 -9.87
N ALA A 175 3.23 8.37 -9.70
CA ALA A 175 1.98 7.77 -10.16
C ALA A 175 1.70 7.97 -11.66
N THR A 176 2.41 8.89 -12.32
CA THR A 176 2.13 9.30 -13.71
C THR A 176 3.34 9.19 -14.65
N ASP A 177 4.44 8.61 -14.20
CA ASP A 177 5.68 8.45 -14.99
C ASP A 177 5.60 7.35 -16.05
N GLY A 178 4.52 6.55 -16.05
CA GLY A 178 4.32 5.42 -16.94
C GLY A 178 5.05 4.15 -16.49
N GLY A 179 5.63 4.17 -15.30
CA GLY A 179 6.31 3.04 -14.69
C GLY A 179 5.37 2.02 -14.06
N THR A 180 5.97 0.98 -13.49
CA THR A 180 5.25 -0.17 -12.92
C THR A 180 5.32 -0.23 -11.41
N ILE A 181 6.14 0.64 -10.76
CA ILE A 181 6.35 0.67 -9.32
C ILE A 181 5.66 1.91 -8.73
N SER A 182 4.52 1.71 -8.10
CA SER A 182 3.83 2.80 -7.40
C SER A 182 4.72 3.37 -6.27
N GLY A 183 4.76 4.70 -6.18
CA GLY A 183 5.59 5.41 -5.19
C GLY A 183 7.06 5.53 -5.52
N ALA A 184 7.54 4.92 -6.63
CA ALA A 184 8.86 5.15 -7.17
C ALA A 184 8.78 5.95 -8.47
N PHE A 185 9.68 6.89 -8.65
CA PHE A 185 9.87 7.58 -9.91
C PHE A 185 10.80 6.76 -10.80
N GLU A 186 10.30 6.35 -11.96
CA GLU A 186 10.95 5.42 -12.88
C GLU A 186 11.36 6.11 -14.17
N MET A 187 12.51 5.75 -14.69
CA MET A 187 13.01 6.17 -16.00
C MET A 187 13.73 5.01 -16.68
N GLY A 188 13.70 4.97 -18.01
CA GLY A 188 14.42 3.94 -18.74
C GLY A 188 13.91 3.72 -20.15
N SER A 189 14.53 2.81 -20.88
CA SER A 189 14.10 2.41 -22.23
C SER A 189 12.96 1.37 -22.18
N ASN A 190 12.76 0.70 -21.05
CA ASN A 190 11.64 -0.22 -20.83
C ASN A 190 11.27 -0.25 -19.35
N LEU A 191 10.18 0.42 -18.98
CA LEU A 191 9.71 0.53 -17.60
C LEU A 191 9.05 -0.75 -17.09
N ALA A 192 8.72 -1.70 -17.94
CA ALA A 192 8.22 -3.02 -17.57
C ALA A 192 9.32 -3.99 -17.09
N LEU A 193 10.60 -3.62 -17.19
CA LEU A 193 11.69 -4.44 -16.67
C LEU A 193 11.57 -4.64 -15.17
N GLY A 194 11.78 -5.89 -14.72
CA GLY A 194 11.68 -6.24 -13.33
C GLY A 194 10.23 -6.24 -12.82
N GLU A 195 9.23 -6.30 -13.68
CA GLU A 195 7.89 -6.65 -13.25
C GLU A 195 7.93 -7.96 -12.47
N GLY A 196 7.50 -7.93 -11.20
CA GLY A 196 7.63 -9.06 -10.27
C GLY A 196 8.86 -9.01 -9.35
N VAL A 197 9.79 -8.07 -9.51
CA VAL A 197 10.87 -7.77 -8.55
C VAL A 197 10.35 -6.81 -7.48
N PHE A 198 9.34 -7.25 -6.75
CA PHE A 198 8.78 -6.48 -5.64
C PHE A 198 9.14 -7.12 -4.31
N PRO A 199 9.02 -6.37 -3.20
CA PRO A 199 9.17 -6.95 -1.88
C PRO A 199 8.34 -8.23 -1.78
N SER A 200 8.89 -9.30 -1.23
CA SER A 200 8.13 -10.52 -0.98
C SER A 200 6.83 -10.16 -0.28
N GLY A 201 5.72 -10.73 -0.75
CA GLY A 201 4.41 -10.42 -0.18
C GLY A 201 3.57 -9.37 -0.94
N TRP A 202 4.02 -8.89 -2.09
CA TRP A 202 3.21 -8.05 -2.99
C TRP A 202 2.86 -8.80 -4.27
N ILE A 203 1.68 -8.54 -4.82
CA ILE A 203 1.23 -9.11 -6.10
C ILE A 203 0.71 -7.99 -7.00
N LYS A 204 0.91 -8.17 -8.32
CA LYS A 204 0.33 -7.29 -9.34
C LYS A 204 -1.12 -7.66 -9.58
N VAL A 205 -1.98 -6.67 -9.64
CA VAL A 205 -3.40 -6.79 -9.97
C VAL A 205 -3.65 -6.09 -11.29
N PRO A 206 -4.24 -6.77 -12.30
CA PRO A 206 -4.68 -6.09 -13.52
C PRO A 206 -5.77 -5.08 -13.22
N GLY A 207 -5.65 -3.89 -13.80
CA GLY A 207 -6.62 -2.81 -13.66
C GLY A 207 -8.00 -3.16 -14.22
N ASN A 208 -9.02 -2.40 -13.81
CA ASN A 208 -10.38 -2.58 -14.27
C ASN A 208 -11.01 -1.22 -14.62
N PRO A 209 -11.36 -0.99 -15.88
CA PRO A 209 -11.96 0.28 -16.32
C PRO A 209 -13.30 0.60 -15.63
N THR A 210 -14.04 -0.40 -15.17
CA THR A 210 -15.30 -0.19 -14.44
C THR A 210 -15.10 0.59 -13.15
N PHE A 211 -13.94 0.40 -12.51
CA PHE A 211 -13.55 1.08 -11.27
C PHE A 211 -12.55 2.21 -11.51
N GLY A 212 -12.17 2.47 -12.76
CA GLY A 212 -11.17 3.48 -13.10
C GLY A 212 -9.76 3.15 -12.61
N THR A 213 -9.47 1.89 -12.30
CA THR A 213 -8.15 1.45 -11.83
C THR A 213 -7.26 1.07 -13.01
N SER A 214 -6.00 1.53 -12.99
CA SER A 214 -4.89 0.95 -13.77
C SER A 214 -4.36 -0.29 -13.07
N ASP A 215 -3.37 -0.97 -13.66
CA ASP A 215 -2.61 -2.01 -12.96
C ASP A 215 -1.98 -1.43 -11.69
N PHE A 216 -2.04 -2.18 -10.59
CA PHE A 216 -1.50 -1.76 -9.29
C PHE A 216 -0.94 -2.96 -8.53
N TYR A 217 -0.26 -2.69 -7.43
CA TYR A 217 0.25 -3.72 -6.54
C TYR A 217 -0.48 -3.68 -5.20
N VAL A 218 -0.70 -4.86 -4.65
CA VAL A 218 -1.38 -5.02 -3.36
C VAL A 218 -0.63 -6.03 -2.51
N MET A 219 -0.70 -5.90 -1.21
CA MET A 219 -0.22 -6.92 -0.29
C MET A 219 -0.91 -8.26 -0.55
N LYS A 220 -0.12 -9.31 -0.76
CA LYS A 220 -0.60 -10.69 -1.00
C LYS A 220 -1.36 -11.24 0.20
N TYR A 221 -0.88 -10.91 1.40
CA TYR A 221 -1.46 -11.24 2.70
C TYR A 221 -1.99 -9.98 3.34
N ALA A 222 -2.95 -10.07 4.25
CA ALA A 222 -3.30 -8.97 5.14
C ALA A 222 -2.02 -8.42 5.80
N ALA A 223 -2.01 -7.15 6.17
CA ALA A 223 -0.83 -6.53 6.78
C ALA A 223 -0.40 -7.28 8.03
N THR A 224 0.88 -7.66 8.09
CA THR A 224 1.51 -8.36 9.20
C THR A 224 2.61 -7.50 9.81
N CYS A 225 3.07 -7.85 11.00
CA CYS A 225 4.17 -7.17 11.66
C CYS A 225 5.48 -7.94 11.47
N SER A 226 6.55 -7.24 11.13
CA SER A 226 7.92 -7.79 11.10
C SER A 226 8.87 -6.93 11.91
N ASP A 227 9.96 -7.50 12.37
CA ASP A 227 11.08 -6.76 12.93
C ASP A 227 11.93 -6.11 11.83
N THR A 228 12.98 -5.41 12.23
CA THR A 228 13.92 -4.75 11.30
C THR A 228 14.76 -5.74 10.49
N THR A 229 14.76 -7.04 10.84
CA THR A 229 15.42 -8.09 10.06
C THR A 229 14.48 -8.72 9.02
N GLY A 230 13.20 -8.33 9.01
CA GLY A 230 12.16 -8.90 8.17
C GLY A 230 11.56 -10.20 8.71
N ALA A 231 11.92 -10.60 9.93
CA ALA A 231 11.29 -11.75 10.58
C ALA A 231 9.91 -11.36 11.12
N VAL A 232 8.94 -12.25 10.91
CA VAL A 232 7.57 -12.07 11.42
C VAL A 232 7.59 -11.95 12.92
N VAL A 233 6.85 -10.98 13.44
CA VAL A 233 6.64 -10.78 14.86
C VAL A 233 5.15 -10.92 15.16
N ASN A 234 4.77 -12.02 15.75
CA ASN A 234 3.44 -12.22 16.32
C ASN A 234 3.49 -11.80 17.78
N THR A 235 2.98 -10.62 18.09
CA THR A 235 2.83 -10.20 19.49
C THR A 235 1.45 -10.57 19.96
N PRO A 236 1.37 -11.27 21.12
CA PRO A 236 0.08 -11.41 21.76
C PRO A 236 -0.47 -10.02 22.03
N ALA A 237 -1.74 -9.83 21.69
CA ALA A 237 -2.50 -8.68 22.11
C ALA A 237 -2.69 -8.67 23.63
N ASP A 238 -3.37 -7.68 24.02
CA ASP A 238 -4.04 -7.29 25.27
C ASP A 238 -4.44 -8.36 26.31
N GLY A 239 -3.92 -9.57 26.24
CA GLY A 239 -4.17 -10.67 27.17
C GLY A 239 -5.21 -11.71 26.72
N ASN A 240 -5.85 -11.54 25.56
CA ASN A 240 -6.80 -12.53 24.99
C ASN A 240 -6.15 -13.57 24.07
N GLY A 241 -4.87 -13.44 23.81
CA GLY A 241 -4.04 -14.52 23.22
C GLY A 241 -4.06 -14.66 21.71
N TYR A 242 -4.82 -13.87 20.95
CA TYR A 242 -5.07 -14.11 19.54
C TYR A 242 -4.75 -12.95 18.58
N ASN A 243 -4.34 -11.80 19.05
CA ASN A 243 -4.31 -10.60 18.21
C ASN A 243 -2.93 -9.99 18.04
N ASN A 244 -2.55 -9.64 16.82
CA ASN A 244 -1.37 -8.85 16.54
C ASN A 244 -1.72 -7.35 16.59
N ASN A 245 -1.74 -6.79 17.79
CA ASN A 245 -2.21 -5.42 18.04
C ASN A 245 -1.37 -4.37 17.32
N ALA A 246 -2.01 -3.46 16.61
CA ALA A 246 -1.40 -2.39 15.84
C ALA A 246 -0.44 -1.51 16.66
N THR A 247 -0.74 -1.24 17.93
CA THR A 247 0.09 -0.39 18.80
C THR A 247 1.50 -0.93 19.00
N ASN A 248 1.69 -2.22 18.80
CA ASN A 248 2.97 -2.89 18.94
C ASN A 248 3.81 -2.93 17.64
N CYS A 249 3.19 -2.70 16.47
CA CYS A 249 3.87 -2.72 15.18
C CYS A 249 4.29 -1.32 14.74
N THR A 250 5.22 -0.71 15.46
CA THR A 250 5.70 0.65 15.19
C THR A 250 7.22 0.72 15.08
N PRO A 251 7.78 1.70 14.34
CA PRO A 251 9.22 1.92 14.30
C PRO A 251 9.85 2.17 15.67
N ALA A 252 9.08 2.76 16.61
CA ALA A 252 9.54 2.94 18.00
C ALA A 252 9.83 1.62 18.72
N ASN A 253 9.17 0.54 18.30
CA ASN A 253 9.38 -0.81 18.82
C ASN A 253 10.35 -1.64 17.94
N ASN A 254 11.08 -1.00 17.02
CA ASN A 254 11.90 -1.66 16.00
C ASN A 254 11.11 -2.64 15.13
N ARG A 255 9.90 -2.26 14.76
CA ARG A 255 8.98 -3.06 13.95
C ARG A 255 8.43 -2.28 12.79
N GLN A 256 8.04 -2.98 11.75
CA GLN A 256 7.47 -2.42 10.54
C GLN A 256 6.33 -3.28 10.00
N ILE A 257 5.49 -2.64 9.19
CA ILE A 257 4.42 -3.33 8.48
C ILE A 257 5.02 -4.08 7.29
N SER A 258 4.55 -5.29 7.11
CA SER A 258 4.94 -6.17 6.03
C SER A 258 3.74 -6.96 5.51
N SER A 259 3.93 -7.70 4.42
CA SER A 259 2.97 -8.68 3.92
C SER A 259 3.72 -10.01 3.84
N LEU A 260 3.73 -10.75 4.92
CA LEU A 260 4.54 -11.97 5.06
C LEU A 260 3.68 -13.16 5.48
N PRO A 261 3.95 -14.36 4.94
CA PRO A 261 3.36 -15.59 5.45
C PRO A 261 3.89 -15.89 6.85
N GLY A 262 3.14 -16.66 7.63
CA GLY A 262 3.48 -16.97 9.03
C GLY A 262 3.17 -15.87 10.03
N GLY A 263 2.80 -14.66 9.55
CA GLY A 263 2.36 -13.55 10.38
C GLY A 263 0.85 -13.54 10.60
N LEU A 264 0.43 -13.27 11.83
CA LEU A 264 -0.95 -12.92 12.11
C LEU A 264 -1.27 -11.54 11.52
N PRO A 265 -2.48 -11.32 10.99
CA PRO A 265 -2.93 -9.99 10.60
C PRO A 265 -2.77 -8.98 11.74
N ILE A 266 -2.37 -7.75 11.39
CA ILE A 266 -2.44 -6.62 12.33
C ILE A 266 -3.91 -6.25 12.49
N VAL A 267 -4.39 -6.27 13.73
CA VAL A 267 -5.76 -5.92 14.10
C VAL A 267 -5.79 -4.83 15.18
N ASP A 268 -6.94 -4.53 15.75
CA ASP A 268 -7.15 -3.40 16.68
C ASP A 268 -6.67 -2.06 16.06
N ILE A 269 -6.99 -1.86 14.81
CA ILE A 269 -6.55 -0.70 14.04
C ILE A 269 -7.73 0.05 13.42
N SER A 270 -7.81 1.35 13.69
CA SER A 270 -8.81 2.21 13.05
C SER A 270 -8.46 2.48 11.58
N HIS A 271 -9.47 2.82 10.78
CA HIS A 271 -9.31 3.20 9.38
C HIS A 271 -8.26 4.31 9.17
N THR A 272 -8.27 5.35 10.01
CA THR A 272 -7.32 6.47 9.94
C THR A 272 -5.89 6.05 10.28
N THR A 273 -5.73 5.17 11.26
CA THR A 273 -4.42 4.63 11.64
C THR A 273 -3.88 3.68 10.58
N ALA A 274 -4.72 2.82 9.99
CA ALA A 274 -4.34 1.92 8.89
C ALA A 274 -3.83 2.70 7.68
N ALA A 275 -4.47 3.82 7.32
CA ALA A 275 -4.00 4.69 6.26
C ALA A 275 -2.61 5.27 6.55
N SER A 276 -2.37 5.74 7.78
CA SER A 276 -1.07 6.26 8.21
C SER A 276 0.02 5.19 8.17
N TYR A 277 -0.32 3.96 8.53
CA TYR A 277 0.61 2.83 8.50
C TYR A 277 1.02 2.47 7.07
N CYS A 278 0.09 2.40 6.13
CA CYS A 278 0.43 2.19 4.72
C CYS A 278 1.32 3.32 4.18
N GLN A 279 1.04 4.58 4.54
CA GLN A 279 1.86 5.72 4.16
C GLN A 279 3.30 5.62 4.71
N SER A 280 3.50 5.05 5.89
CA SER A 280 4.83 4.89 6.51
C SER A 280 5.77 3.98 5.72
N ILE A 281 5.23 3.11 4.86
CA ILE A 281 5.98 2.20 3.98
C ILE A 281 5.94 2.63 2.50
N GLY A 282 5.53 3.88 2.21
CA GLY A 282 5.43 4.41 0.84
C GLY A 282 4.30 3.77 0.03
N ALA A 283 3.23 3.34 0.69
CA ALA A 283 2.04 2.75 0.11
C ALA A 283 0.79 3.56 0.53
N HIS A 284 -0.37 3.18 0.08
CA HIS A 284 -1.65 3.72 0.56
C HIS A 284 -2.54 2.58 1.08
N LEU A 285 -3.48 2.91 1.96
CA LEU A 285 -4.53 1.98 2.33
C LEU A 285 -5.31 1.62 1.07
N ILE A 286 -5.49 0.33 0.79
CA ILE A 286 -6.21 -0.11 -0.41
C ILE A 286 -7.52 0.66 -0.55
N THR A 287 -7.77 1.25 -1.71
CA THR A 287 -9.04 1.94 -1.98
C THR A 287 -10.17 0.94 -2.19
N ASN A 288 -11.41 1.39 -2.02
CA ASN A 288 -12.55 0.53 -2.31
C ASN A 288 -12.58 0.09 -3.79
N ASP A 289 -12.19 0.95 -4.71
CA ASP A 289 -12.19 0.66 -6.14
C ASP A 289 -11.10 -0.36 -6.51
N GLU A 290 -9.93 -0.30 -5.88
CA GLU A 290 -8.89 -1.33 -6.00
C GLU A 290 -9.34 -2.66 -5.40
N TYR A 291 -9.96 -2.64 -4.20
CA TYR A 291 -10.50 -3.84 -3.59
C TYR A 291 -11.57 -4.51 -4.49
N MET A 292 -12.51 -3.73 -5.03
CA MET A 292 -13.54 -4.22 -5.95
C MET A 292 -12.95 -4.70 -7.28
N THR A 293 -11.84 -4.11 -7.73
CA THR A 293 -11.06 -4.61 -8.87
C THR A 293 -10.55 -6.02 -8.61
N ILE A 294 -9.95 -6.26 -7.43
CA ILE A 294 -9.45 -7.58 -7.03
C ILE A 294 -10.61 -8.58 -6.92
N ALA A 295 -11.66 -8.21 -6.18
CA ALA A 295 -12.82 -9.07 -5.95
C ALA A 295 -13.49 -9.49 -7.27
N THR A 296 -13.69 -8.53 -8.20
CA THR A 296 -14.25 -8.78 -9.52
C THR A 296 -13.33 -9.64 -10.39
N ASN A 297 -12.02 -9.38 -10.37
CA ASN A 297 -11.04 -10.19 -11.08
C ASN A 297 -11.07 -11.64 -10.58
N ALA A 298 -11.06 -11.85 -9.26
CA ALA A 298 -11.14 -13.17 -8.64
C ALA A 298 -12.47 -13.89 -8.95
N ALA A 299 -13.60 -13.20 -8.91
CA ALA A 299 -14.92 -13.78 -9.20
C ALA A 299 -15.05 -14.27 -10.65
N ASN A 300 -14.28 -13.69 -11.57
CA ASN A 300 -14.23 -14.09 -12.98
C ASN A 300 -13.29 -15.28 -13.25
N GLN A 301 -12.64 -15.85 -12.22
CA GLN A 301 -11.80 -17.04 -12.38
C GLN A 301 -12.59 -18.30 -11.99
N SER A 302 -12.75 -19.23 -12.90
CA SER A 302 -13.48 -20.48 -12.68
C SER A 302 -12.87 -21.35 -11.55
N SER A 303 -11.55 -21.26 -11.35
CA SER A 303 -10.82 -21.94 -10.28
C SER A 303 -11.19 -21.45 -8.87
N ASN A 304 -11.86 -20.32 -8.75
CA ASN A 304 -12.32 -19.79 -7.45
C ASN A 304 -13.75 -20.20 -7.11
N TRP A 305 -14.36 -21.06 -7.94
CA TRP A 305 -15.73 -21.57 -7.75
C TRP A 305 -15.73 -23.06 -7.54
N THR A 306 -16.45 -23.56 -6.54
CA THR A 306 -16.51 -24.97 -6.19
C THR A 306 -17.10 -25.85 -7.31
N GLY A 307 -17.94 -25.27 -8.16
CA GLY A 307 -18.51 -25.93 -9.34
C GLY A 307 -17.61 -25.89 -10.59
N GLY A 308 -16.40 -25.32 -10.50
CA GLY A 308 -15.42 -25.31 -11.60
C GLY A 308 -15.74 -24.36 -12.76
N SER A 309 -16.79 -23.57 -12.67
CA SER A 309 -17.12 -22.51 -13.63
C SER A 309 -17.72 -21.31 -12.91
N VAL A 310 -17.54 -20.12 -13.48
CA VAL A 310 -18.01 -18.86 -12.89
C VAL A 310 -19.53 -18.91 -12.63
N GLY A 311 -19.91 -18.63 -11.39
CA GLY A 311 -21.30 -18.66 -10.94
C GLY A 311 -21.84 -20.06 -10.61
N SER A 312 -21.05 -21.12 -10.73
CA SER A 312 -21.45 -22.49 -10.43
C SER A 312 -20.96 -22.93 -9.05
N GLY A 313 -21.87 -23.37 -8.20
CA GLY A 313 -21.57 -23.62 -6.78
C GLY A 313 -21.36 -22.32 -6.01
N GLY A 314 -20.41 -22.30 -5.09
CA GLY A 314 -19.99 -21.14 -4.32
C GLY A 314 -18.58 -20.70 -4.64
N MET A 315 -18.23 -19.44 -4.40
CA MET A 315 -16.86 -19.01 -4.28
C MET A 315 -16.26 -19.56 -2.97
N TYR A 316 -14.99 -19.87 -3.02
CA TYR A 316 -14.29 -20.30 -1.79
C TYR A 316 -14.29 -19.16 -0.77
N LEU A 317 -14.76 -19.46 0.42
CA LEU A 317 -14.59 -18.64 1.60
C LEU A 317 -13.17 -18.85 2.16
N GLY A 318 -12.62 -17.83 2.78
CA GLY A 318 -11.40 -17.98 3.56
C GLY A 318 -11.67 -18.52 4.95
N ASN A 319 -10.86 -18.09 5.92
CA ASN A 319 -11.08 -18.41 7.33
C ASN A 319 -12.37 -17.71 7.84
N ALA A 320 -13.48 -18.41 7.79
CA ALA A 320 -14.83 -17.86 8.02
C ALA A 320 -15.63 -18.55 9.14
N ASN A 321 -15.17 -19.71 9.61
CA ASN A 321 -15.88 -20.52 10.60
C ASN A 321 -14.91 -21.05 11.70
N ASN A 322 -14.13 -20.14 12.25
CA ASN A 322 -13.14 -20.42 13.28
C ASN A 322 -13.37 -19.55 14.52
N ALA A 323 -12.54 -19.75 15.54
CA ALA A 323 -12.57 -18.97 16.76
C ALA A 323 -11.59 -17.78 16.76
N SER A 324 -10.73 -17.67 15.75
CA SER A 324 -9.70 -16.63 15.64
C SER A 324 -9.13 -16.53 14.23
N GLU A 325 -8.35 -15.48 14.01
CA GLU A 325 -7.52 -15.31 12.83
C GLU A 325 -6.37 -16.33 12.78
N TYR A 326 -5.90 -16.63 11.58
CA TYR A 326 -4.77 -17.53 11.33
C TYR A 326 -3.71 -16.87 10.44
N PRO A 327 -2.42 -17.19 10.65
CA PRO A 327 -1.37 -16.78 9.74
C PRO A 327 -1.51 -17.54 8.41
N ALA A 328 -1.11 -16.89 7.30
CA ALA A 328 -0.99 -17.54 6.01
C ALA A 328 0.23 -18.48 5.99
N ASP A 329 0.20 -19.56 5.21
CA ASP A 329 1.34 -20.47 5.03
C ASP A 329 1.85 -20.40 3.57
N ALA A 330 3.11 -20.00 3.39
CA ALA A 330 3.74 -19.92 2.07
C ALA A 330 3.85 -21.28 1.35
N ASN A 331 3.90 -22.37 2.10
CA ASN A 331 4.04 -23.73 1.58
C ASN A 331 2.68 -24.38 1.27
N ASP A 332 1.58 -23.74 1.67
CA ASP A 332 0.23 -24.22 1.39
C ASP A 332 -0.33 -23.55 0.12
N ALA A 333 -0.04 -24.11 -1.03
CA ALA A 333 -0.50 -23.61 -2.31
C ALA A 333 -2.05 -23.60 -2.44
N ASN A 334 -2.73 -24.40 -1.66
CA ASN A 334 -4.19 -24.53 -1.68
C ASN A 334 -4.88 -23.61 -0.67
N GLY A 335 -4.14 -23.03 0.29
CA GLY A 335 -4.69 -22.12 1.30
C GLY A 335 -5.63 -22.78 2.30
N TYR A 336 -5.32 -24.01 2.74
CA TYR A 336 -6.10 -24.76 3.73
C TYR A 336 -5.52 -24.66 5.15
N ALA A 337 -4.41 -23.96 5.33
CA ALA A 337 -3.78 -23.80 6.64
C ALA A 337 -4.73 -23.10 7.62
N GLY A 338 -4.96 -23.72 8.77
CA GLY A 338 -5.87 -23.23 9.79
C GLY A 338 -7.35 -23.59 9.58
N GLU A 339 -7.71 -24.10 8.41
CA GLU A 339 -9.11 -24.44 8.12
C GLU A 339 -9.56 -25.72 8.81
N THR A 340 -10.72 -25.69 9.45
CA THR A 340 -11.31 -26.83 10.14
C THR A 340 -12.33 -27.59 9.29
N ASN A 341 -12.97 -26.92 8.32
CA ASN A 341 -14.03 -27.48 7.47
C ASN A 341 -13.58 -27.71 6.02
N LYS A 342 -12.59 -28.54 5.83
CA LYS A 342 -12.02 -28.91 4.51
C LYS A 342 -12.85 -29.93 3.72
N THR A 343 -14.16 -29.98 3.89
CA THR A 343 -14.97 -30.97 3.17
C THR A 343 -15.37 -30.43 1.81
N VAL A 344 -14.78 -30.95 0.76
CA VAL A 344 -14.98 -30.66 -0.69
C VAL A 344 -16.43 -30.82 -1.19
N THR A 345 -17.39 -30.98 -0.30
CA THR A 345 -18.80 -31.29 -0.61
C THR A 345 -19.78 -30.18 -0.28
N ASN A 346 -19.30 -29.09 0.33
CA ASN A 346 -20.16 -27.95 0.69
C ASN A 346 -19.97 -26.82 -0.31
N PRO A 347 -21.02 -26.13 -0.79
CA PRO A 347 -20.87 -24.97 -1.66
C PRO A 347 -20.06 -23.81 -1.06
N ASN A 348 -19.72 -23.88 0.22
CA ASN A 348 -18.95 -22.90 0.97
C ASN A 348 -17.61 -23.49 1.46
N ASP A 349 -16.92 -24.24 0.62
CA ASP A 349 -15.60 -24.77 0.97
C ASP A 349 -14.62 -23.64 1.33
N GLU A 350 -13.95 -23.79 2.46
CA GLU A 350 -12.97 -22.84 2.98
C GLU A 350 -11.62 -23.04 2.29
N ARG A 351 -11.26 -22.09 1.46
CA ARG A 351 -9.93 -21.95 0.85
C ARG A 351 -9.50 -20.50 0.92
N ARG A 352 -8.45 -20.21 1.65
CA ARG A 352 -7.97 -18.87 1.94
C ARG A 352 -7.33 -18.14 0.74
N THR A 353 -7.09 -18.87 -0.36
CA THR A 353 -6.46 -18.35 -1.56
C THR A 353 -7.46 -18.16 -2.69
N LEU A 354 -7.40 -17.00 -3.36
CA LEU A 354 -8.11 -16.75 -4.61
C LEU A 354 -7.12 -16.43 -5.72
N PHE A 355 -7.38 -16.97 -6.91
CA PHE A 355 -6.56 -16.76 -8.11
C PHE A 355 -7.04 -15.52 -8.88
N LEU A 356 -6.09 -14.77 -9.43
CA LEU A 356 -6.34 -13.66 -10.34
C LEU A 356 -6.07 -14.07 -11.79
N SER A 357 -6.58 -13.30 -12.75
CA SER A 357 -6.49 -13.59 -14.20
C SER A 357 -5.05 -13.68 -14.73
N ASN A 358 -4.10 -13.06 -14.05
CA ASN A 358 -2.67 -13.10 -14.38
C ASN A 358 -1.90 -14.22 -13.67
N GLY A 359 -2.60 -15.17 -13.01
CA GLY A 359 -2.01 -16.28 -12.28
C GLY A 359 -1.50 -15.94 -10.87
N GLN A 360 -1.59 -14.68 -10.45
CA GLN A 360 -1.26 -14.30 -9.08
C GLN A 360 -2.31 -14.85 -8.10
N VAL A 361 -1.90 -15.01 -6.85
CA VAL A 361 -2.72 -15.55 -5.77
C VAL A 361 -2.77 -14.53 -4.64
N ILE A 362 -3.98 -14.19 -4.20
CA ILE A 362 -4.22 -13.37 -3.02
C ILE A 362 -4.77 -14.24 -1.89
N TRP A 363 -4.34 -13.97 -0.66
CA TRP A 363 -4.79 -14.64 0.55
C TRP A 363 -5.83 -13.79 1.28
N ASP A 364 -6.81 -14.46 1.90
CA ASP A 364 -7.75 -13.87 2.84
C ASP A 364 -8.48 -12.62 2.29
N LEU A 365 -8.81 -12.60 1.00
CA LEU A 365 -9.72 -11.58 0.45
C LEU A 365 -11.16 -11.80 0.96
N SER A 366 -11.40 -12.92 1.59
CA SER A 366 -12.66 -13.34 2.20
C SER A 366 -12.34 -14.02 3.52
N GLY A 367 -13.00 -13.61 4.60
CA GLY A 367 -12.77 -14.13 5.94
C GLY A 367 -11.45 -13.68 6.58
N ASN A 368 -11.03 -14.36 7.62
CA ASN A 368 -9.90 -14.11 8.49
C ASN A 368 -10.04 -12.82 9.31
N VAL A 369 -9.92 -11.64 8.72
CA VAL A 369 -10.21 -10.35 9.37
C VAL A 369 -10.89 -9.41 8.38
N TRP A 370 -11.81 -8.60 8.88
CA TRP A 370 -12.32 -7.46 8.11
C TRP A 370 -11.17 -6.55 7.71
N GLU A 371 -11.16 -6.04 6.50
CA GLU A 371 -10.13 -5.15 6.02
C GLU A 371 -10.65 -3.73 5.82
N ASN A 372 -10.09 -2.77 6.56
CA ASN A 372 -10.32 -1.36 6.29
C ASN A 372 -9.90 -1.02 4.86
N VAL A 373 -10.74 -0.30 4.12
CA VAL A 373 -10.42 0.24 2.79
C VAL A 373 -10.59 1.77 2.78
N ALA A 374 -9.85 2.46 1.93
CA ALA A 374 -9.83 3.94 1.87
C ALA A 374 -11.13 4.50 1.28
N ARG A 375 -12.23 4.26 1.96
CA ARG A 375 -13.56 4.81 1.68
C ARG A 375 -14.33 5.00 2.98
N SER A 376 -15.01 6.13 3.08
CA SER A 376 -15.99 6.39 4.13
C SER A 376 -17.23 7.03 3.54
N VAL A 377 -18.35 6.90 4.21
CA VAL A 377 -19.62 7.52 3.84
C VAL A 377 -20.25 8.19 5.05
N ASN A 378 -21.00 9.24 4.80
CA ASN A 378 -21.79 9.87 5.86
C ASN A 378 -23.14 9.16 5.96
N ASN A 379 -23.38 8.46 7.07
CA ASN A 379 -24.60 7.70 7.29
C ASN A 379 -25.86 8.57 7.51
N VAL A 380 -25.72 9.87 7.68
CA VAL A 380 -26.85 10.78 7.91
C VAL A 380 -27.51 11.11 6.58
N GLY A 381 -28.23 10.15 6.02
CA GLY A 381 -29.08 10.36 4.85
C GLY A 381 -28.67 9.60 3.58
N ASP A 382 -27.41 9.19 3.44
CA ASP A 382 -26.94 8.61 2.17
C ASP A 382 -27.27 7.13 2.03
N LEU A 383 -27.14 6.34 3.09
CA LEU A 383 -27.42 4.89 3.04
C LEU A 383 -28.86 4.55 3.45
N THR A 384 -29.46 5.29 4.40
CA THR A 384 -30.81 5.02 4.89
C THR A 384 -31.91 5.48 3.93
N THR A 385 -31.65 6.50 3.11
CA THR A 385 -32.63 7.03 2.13
C THR A 385 -32.54 6.34 0.78
N ALA A 386 -31.33 5.94 0.35
CA ALA A 386 -31.10 5.23 -0.90
C ALA A 386 -31.36 3.72 -0.79
N MET A 387 -31.09 3.14 0.37
CA MET A 387 -31.59 1.83 0.77
C MET A 387 -33.00 2.03 1.34
N ALA A 388 -34.03 2.30 0.53
CA ALA A 388 -35.40 2.07 0.92
C ALA A 388 -35.51 0.57 1.25
N LEU A 389 -35.18 0.24 2.51
CA LEU A 389 -34.93 -1.10 3.02
C LEU A 389 -36.24 -1.85 3.16
N PRO A 390 -36.60 -2.76 2.25
CA PRO A 390 -37.81 -3.55 2.43
C PRO A 390 -37.71 -4.53 3.57
N ALA A 391 -36.54 -4.75 4.17
CA ALA A 391 -36.43 -5.83 5.15
C ALA A 391 -35.23 -5.73 6.10
N CYS A 392 -35.13 -4.66 6.87
CA CYS A 392 -34.66 -4.85 8.22
C CYS A 392 -35.82 -5.48 9.00
N SER A 393 -35.93 -6.80 8.97
CA SER A 393 -37.09 -7.52 9.48
C SER A 393 -37.26 -7.46 11.00
N ASN A 394 -36.33 -6.79 11.72
CA ASN A 394 -36.32 -6.69 13.18
C ASN A 394 -35.90 -5.29 13.64
N ALA A 395 -36.50 -4.24 13.13
CA ALA A 395 -36.18 -2.85 13.48
C ALA A 395 -36.54 -2.46 14.94
N SER A 396 -36.67 -3.41 15.86
CA SER A 396 -37.10 -3.14 17.22
C SER A 396 -35.99 -3.10 18.29
N ALA A 397 -34.77 -3.51 17.93
CA ALA A 397 -33.63 -3.47 18.87
C ALA A 397 -32.51 -2.56 18.34
N SER A 398 -31.89 -1.81 19.23
CA SER A 398 -30.87 -0.80 18.93
C SER A 398 -29.52 -1.35 18.39
N TRP A 399 -29.45 -2.63 17.99
CA TRP A 399 -28.25 -3.37 17.59
C TRP A 399 -28.44 -4.21 16.32
N GLU A 400 -29.45 -3.95 15.50
CA GLU A 400 -29.75 -4.81 14.34
C GLU A 400 -29.10 -4.33 13.06
N PHE A 401 -28.46 -5.28 12.40
CA PHE A 401 -27.90 -5.11 11.06
C PHE A 401 -28.97 -5.27 9.98
N CYS A 402 -28.88 -4.43 8.98
CA CYS A 402 -29.55 -4.71 7.70
C CYS A 402 -28.57 -5.44 6.80
N GLN A 403 -28.92 -6.66 6.42
CA GLN A 403 -28.08 -7.49 5.54
C GLN A 403 -28.69 -7.57 4.14
N HIS A 404 -27.89 -7.23 3.13
CA HIS A 404 -28.28 -7.35 1.72
C HIS A 404 -27.34 -8.31 1.00
N GLY A 405 -27.84 -8.96 -0.06
CA GLY A 405 -27.10 -9.95 -0.82
C GLY A 405 -27.35 -11.38 -0.35
N ASN A 406 -28.43 -11.63 0.39
CA ASN A 406 -28.89 -12.98 0.72
C ASN A 406 -30.13 -13.37 -0.13
N THR A 407 -30.64 -14.59 0.08
CA THR A 407 -31.80 -15.10 -0.70
C THR A 407 -33.12 -14.37 -0.44
N THR A 408 -33.25 -13.69 0.71
CA THR A 408 -34.45 -12.96 1.12
C THR A 408 -34.36 -11.46 0.89
N ALA A 409 -33.12 -10.92 0.90
CA ALA A 409 -32.81 -9.51 0.67
C ALA A 409 -31.67 -9.37 -0.34
N PRO A 410 -31.98 -9.33 -1.66
CA PRO A 410 -30.96 -9.23 -2.69
C PRO A 410 -30.17 -7.93 -2.61
N TYR A 411 -29.04 -7.86 -3.33
CA TYR A 411 -28.28 -6.61 -3.46
C TYR A 411 -29.18 -5.52 -4.04
N VAL A 412 -29.07 -4.32 -3.50
CA VAL A 412 -29.85 -3.17 -4.00
C VAL A 412 -29.34 -2.73 -5.38
N SER A 413 -30.25 -2.36 -6.27
CA SER A 413 -29.96 -1.95 -7.63
C SER A 413 -29.59 -0.47 -7.77
N SER A 414 -29.84 0.33 -6.74
CA SER A 414 -29.52 1.77 -6.71
C SER A 414 -28.97 2.17 -5.35
N TRP A 415 -27.95 3.03 -5.37
CA TRP A 415 -27.26 3.55 -4.20
C TRP A 415 -27.36 5.08 -4.20
N SER A 416 -26.89 5.74 -3.15
CA SER A 416 -26.85 7.21 -3.07
C SER A 416 -25.99 7.82 -4.19
N SER A 417 -26.07 9.14 -4.36
CA SER A 417 -25.31 9.88 -5.38
C SER A 417 -23.79 9.63 -5.33
N ASP A 418 -23.27 9.24 -4.16
CA ASP A 418 -21.85 9.11 -3.90
C ASP A 418 -21.30 7.68 -4.01
N VAL A 419 -22.18 6.67 -4.07
CA VAL A 419 -21.79 5.26 -4.11
C VAL A 419 -22.55 4.56 -5.22
N THR A 420 -21.83 4.01 -6.17
CA THR A 420 -22.42 3.23 -7.27
C THR A 420 -22.66 1.79 -6.85
N GLN A 421 -23.61 1.11 -7.50
CA GLN A 421 -23.83 -0.32 -7.28
C GLN A 421 -22.54 -1.14 -7.47
N ALA A 422 -21.73 -0.82 -8.49
CA ALA A 422 -20.49 -1.51 -8.78
C ALA A 422 -19.47 -1.42 -7.63
N GLN A 423 -19.52 -0.37 -6.84
CA GLN A 423 -18.62 -0.16 -5.70
C GLN A 423 -18.99 -0.99 -4.45
N VAL A 424 -20.12 -1.66 -4.43
CA VAL A 424 -20.65 -2.33 -3.24
C VAL A 424 -21.16 -3.74 -3.48
N ALA A 425 -21.59 -4.05 -4.71
CA ALA A 425 -22.22 -5.32 -5.09
C ALA A 425 -21.32 -6.11 -6.07
N PRO A 426 -21.49 -7.43 -6.18
CA PRO A 426 -20.80 -8.22 -7.18
C PRO A 426 -21.23 -7.81 -8.59
N PRO A 427 -20.43 -8.10 -9.64
CA PRO A 427 -20.73 -7.76 -11.02
C PRO A 427 -22.04 -8.42 -11.52
N ASN A 428 -22.38 -9.55 -10.94
CA ASN A 428 -23.69 -10.20 -11.16
C ASN A 428 -24.50 -10.16 -9.86
N ILE A 429 -25.48 -9.27 -9.81
CA ILE A 429 -26.33 -9.06 -8.64
C ILE A 429 -27.28 -10.22 -8.32
N SER A 430 -27.38 -11.23 -9.19
CA SER A 430 -28.11 -12.47 -8.89
C SER A 430 -27.31 -13.43 -8.00
N TRP A 431 -25.99 -13.25 -7.89
CA TRP A 431 -25.17 -13.96 -6.92
C TRP A 431 -25.49 -13.48 -5.51
N ASN A 432 -25.35 -14.34 -4.54
CA ASN A 432 -25.72 -14.02 -3.15
C ASN A 432 -24.82 -14.74 -2.14
N ALA A 433 -25.01 -14.45 -0.89
CA ALA A 433 -24.20 -14.98 0.21
C ALA A 433 -24.19 -16.50 0.31
N SER A 434 -25.27 -17.21 -0.12
CA SER A 434 -25.27 -18.67 -0.15
C SER A 434 -24.28 -19.25 -1.17
N GLN A 435 -23.73 -18.41 -2.04
CA GLN A 435 -22.66 -18.74 -2.98
C GLN A 435 -21.30 -18.22 -2.54
N GLY A 436 -21.10 -17.87 -1.25
CA GLY A 436 -19.83 -17.35 -0.75
C GLY A 436 -19.43 -15.97 -1.30
N ILE A 437 -20.39 -15.19 -1.77
CA ILE A 437 -20.14 -13.86 -2.37
C ILE A 437 -19.93 -12.78 -1.30
N GLY A 438 -20.58 -12.95 -0.13
CA GLY A 438 -20.61 -11.98 0.95
C GLY A 438 -21.90 -11.18 1.00
N MET A 439 -22.14 -10.53 2.13
CA MET A 439 -23.28 -9.64 2.36
C MET A 439 -22.83 -8.21 2.57
N VAL A 440 -23.73 -7.27 2.26
CA VAL A 440 -23.57 -5.87 2.68
C VAL A 440 -24.31 -5.69 4.00
N GLN A 441 -23.57 -5.26 5.02
CA GLN A 441 -24.07 -5.00 6.37
C GLN A 441 -24.16 -3.50 6.60
N THR A 442 -25.36 -3.03 6.93
CA THR A 442 -25.61 -1.62 7.25
C THR A 442 -26.30 -1.49 8.58
N TYR A 443 -26.31 -0.30 9.16
CA TYR A 443 -27.12 -0.02 10.36
C TYR A 443 -28.61 0.07 10.06
N GLY A 444 -29.41 -0.42 11.00
CA GLY A 444 -30.81 -0.06 11.12
C GLY A 444 -31.01 1.37 11.67
N THR A 445 -32.27 1.77 11.85
CA THR A 445 -32.71 3.16 12.15
C THR A 445 -32.23 3.76 13.48
N GLY A 446 -31.40 3.09 14.25
CA GLY A 446 -30.85 3.57 15.53
C GLY A 446 -29.33 3.63 15.62
N GLY A 447 -28.63 3.36 14.52
CA GLY A 447 -27.19 3.20 14.52
C GLY A 447 -26.37 4.50 14.48
N ASN A 448 -25.07 4.34 14.33
CA ASN A 448 -24.10 5.41 14.41
C ASN A 448 -24.41 6.52 13.38
N GLN A 449 -24.84 7.67 13.86
CA GLN A 449 -25.19 8.85 13.06
C GLN A 449 -23.91 9.62 12.76
N GLY A 450 -23.05 9.13 11.87
CA GLY A 450 -21.78 9.79 11.55
C GLY A 450 -21.12 9.21 10.32
N THR A 451 -19.89 9.64 10.09
CA THR A 451 -19.05 9.08 9.03
C THR A 451 -18.62 7.67 9.40
N THR A 452 -18.94 6.69 8.55
CA THR A 452 -18.54 5.29 8.71
C THR A 452 -17.48 4.93 7.68
N ALA A 453 -16.54 4.10 8.09
CA ALA A 453 -15.55 3.50 7.20
C ALA A 453 -16.13 2.28 6.48
N PHE A 454 -15.60 1.96 5.31
CA PHE A 454 -15.82 0.69 4.65
C PHE A 454 -14.85 -0.36 5.19
N ALA A 455 -15.37 -1.51 5.59
CA ALA A 455 -14.59 -2.71 5.84
C ALA A 455 -15.08 -3.85 4.95
N ARG A 456 -14.14 -4.64 4.43
CA ARG A 456 -14.38 -5.63 3.40
C ARG A 456 -13.97 -7.04 3.81
N GLY A 457 -14.49 -8.05 3.14
CA GLY A 457 -14.04 -9.43 3.19
C GLY A 457 -14.76 -10.33 4.21
N GLY A 458 -15.15 -9.79 5.36
CA GLY A 458 -15.61 -10.58 6.49
C GLY A 458 -14.50 -11.00 7.44
N ASN A 459 -14.81 -11.74 8.48
CA ASN A 459 -13.87 -12.21 9.50
C ASN A 459 -13.99 -13.71 9.78
N TRP A 460 -13.16 -14.20 10.68
CA TRP A 460 -13.10 -15.61 11.08
C TRP A 460 -14.38 -16.19 11.70
N GLY A 461 -15.37 -15.37 12.07
CA GLY A 461 -16.60 -15.81 12.76
C GLY A 461 -17.90 -15.47 12.03
N ASP A 462 -17.88 -14.79 10.88
CA ASP A 462 -19.09 -14.29 10.21
C ASP A 462 -19.71 -15.28 9.20
N TYR A 463 -19.03 -16.36 8.89
CA TYR A 463 -19.41 -17.49 8.02
C TYR A 463 -20.33 -17.13 6.81
N GLY A 464 -21.61 -17.03 7.01
CA GLY A 464 -22.59 -16.79 5.93
C GLY A 464 -22.62 -15.34 5.42
N ALA A 465 -21.93 -14.42 6.08
CA ALA A 465 -21.81 -13.02 5.65
C ALA A 465 -20.50 -12.75 4.89
N ASP A 466 -19.52 -13.65 5.01
CA ASP A 466 -18.21 -13.53 4.40
C ASP A 466 -18.24 -13.71 2.88
N GLY A 467 -17.22 -13.19 2.23
CA GLY A 467 -17.05 -13.30 0.79
C GLY A 467 -16.26 -12.11 0.25
N PRO A 468 -15.69 -12.24 -0.96
CA PRO A 468 -14.88 -11.16 -1.53
C PRO A 468 -15.66 -9.86 -1.78
N PHE A 469 -17.00 -9.89 -1.76
CA PHE A 469 -17.86 -8.71 -1.87
C PHE A 469 -18.54 -8.34 -0.54
N ALA A 470 -18.19 -9.01 0.55
CA ALA A 470 -18.66 -8.60 1.87
C ALA A 470 -18.27 -7.14 2.15
N LEU A 471 -19.21 -6.39 2.69
CA LEU A 471 -19.03 -4.98 3.04
C LEU A 471 -19.72 -4.69 4.36
N SER A 472 -18.98 -4.15 5.30
CA SER A 472 -19.54 -3.51 6.48
C SER A 472 -19.37 -2.00 6.37
N VAL A 473 -20.48 -1.27 6.57
CA VAL A 473 -20.52 0.19 6.70
C VAL A 473 -21.09 0.56 8.08
N TRP A 474 -20.73 -0.20 9.04
CA TRP A 474 -21.27 -0.10 10.38
C TRP A 474 -20.36 0.69 11.35
N TRP A 475 -19.06 0.62 11.15
CA TRP A 475 -18.09 1.17 12.08
C TRP A 475 -17.69 2.60 11.72
N GLY A 476 -17.55 3.45 12.75
CA GLY A 476 -16.94 4.77 12.60
C GLY A 476 -15.49 4.67 12.11
N THR A 477 -14.95 5.76 11.58
CA THR A 477 -13.56 5.82 11.10
C THR A 477 -12.51 5.60 12.19
N ASP A 478 -12.90 5.76 13.46
CA ASP A 478 -12.04 5.56 14.63
C ASP A 478 -12.24 4.21 15.31
N TYR A 479 -13.14 3.37 14.79
CA TYR A 479 -13.38 2.04 15.34
C TYR A 479 -12.19 1.12 15.11
N ALA A 480 -11.82 0.38 16.13
CA ALA A 480 -10.78 -0.64 16.14
C ALA A 480 -11.27 -1.84 16.91
N ASP A 481 -11.05 -3.04 16.40
CA ASP A 481 -11.45 -4.29 17.04
C ASP A 481 -10.49 -5.42 16.64
N ASN A 482 -10.53 -6.50 17.40
CA ASN A 482 -9.67 -7.67 17.24
C ASN A 482 -9.92 -8.49 15.96
N ASN A 483 -10.92 -8.15 15.20
CA ASN A 483 -11.26 -8.78 13.92
C ASN A 483 -11.19 -7.82 12.73
N VAL A 484 -10.63 -6.60 12.93
CA VAL A 484 -10.49 -5.57 11.90
C VAL A 484 -9.03 -5.23 11.66
N GLY A 485 -8.56 -5.58 10.48
CA GLY A 485 -7.21 -5.33 9.98
C GLY A 485 -7.22 -4.46 8.73
N PHE A 486 -6.22 -4.65 7.88
CA PHE A 486 -6.06 -3.89 6.64
C PHE A 486 -5.04 -4.54 5.70
N ARG A 487 -4.99 -4.07 4.45
CA ARG A 487 -3.87 -4.27 3.53
C ARG A 487 -3.53 -2.98 2.80
N CYS A 488 -2.28 -2.87 2.36
CA CYS A 488 -1.82 -1.71 1.61
C CYS A 488 -1.76 -2.02 0.10
N ALA A 489 -1.90 -0.95 -0.71
CA ALA A 489 -1.72 -0.98 -2.16
C ALA A 489 -0.71 0.10 -2.60
N ARG A 490 -0.17 -0.03 -3.83
CA ARG A 490 0.79 0.90 -4.45
C ARG A 490 0.45 1.09 -5.90
#